data_49b99a9c595159db59b48d2270fc4452
#
_entry.id   49b99a9c595159db59b48d2270fc4452
#
_cell.length_a   1.000
_cell.length_b   1.000
_cell.length_c   1.000
_cell.angle_alpha   90.00
_cell.angle_beta   90.00
_cell.angle_gamma   90.00
#
_symmetry.space_group_name_H-M   'P 1'
#
loop_
_entity.id
_entity.type
_entity.pdbx_description
1 polymer ?
#
loop_
_entity_poly.entity_id
_entity_poly.type
_entity_poly.pdbx_seq_one_letter_code
_entity_poly.pdbx_strand_id
1 'polypeptide(L)'
;KCQQSFFIYQTLVFENKLLKFKLNIVCADAGYANCLIAHFVQYHNCNLLVPYVRQKGKKSEFGKHKFDYYFEIDQYMCPNHKMLVGNISKTGNIEYKIHKSDCRECTFRNKCIKDCIKTITRHLYDDCMLIAKNFRLS
;
A
#
# COMPACT_ATOMS: atom_id res chain seq x y z
N LYS A 1 12.72 -3.85 -12.63
CA LYS A 1 12.08 -4.02 -11.30
C LYS A 1 11.87 -5.50 -10.92
N CYS A 2 11.73 -6.41 -11.90
CA CYS A 2 11.55 -7.85 -11.64
C CYS A 2 12.85 -8.52 -11.14
N GLN A 3 14.02 -8.09 -11.56
CA GLN A 3 15.32 -8.64 -11.15
C GLN A 3 15.63 -8.45 -9.65
N GLN A 4 15.22 -7.34 -9.05
CA GLN A 4 15.47 -7.07 -7.63
C GLN A 4 14.69 -8.00 -6.70
N SER A 5 13.44 -8.30 -7.03
CA SER A 5 12.61 -9.25 -6.25
C SER A 5 13.19 -10.67 -6.32
N PHE A 6 13.76 -11.06 -7.47
CA PHE A 6 14.38 -12.36 -7.68
C PHE A 6 15.66 -12.53 -6.84
N PHE A 7 16.44 -11.47 -6.68
CA PHE A 7 17.65 -11.50 -5.86
C PHE A 7 17.33 -11.75 -4.36
N ILE A 8 16.35 -11.04 -3.80
CA ILE A 8 15.89 -11.28 -2.41
C ILE A 8 15.36 -12.71 -2.26
N TYR A 9 14.60 -13.20 -3.24
CA TYR A 9 14.11 -14.57 -3.24
C TYR A 9 15.26 -15.60 -3.16
N GLN A 10 16.26 -15.46 -4.02
CA GLN A 10 17.42 -16.37 -4.01
C GLN A 10 18.17 -16.33 -2.69
N THR A 11 18.40 -15.13 -2.12
CA THR A 11 19.12 -14.98 -0.85
C THR A 11 18.35 -15.63 0.29
N LEU A 12 17.05 -15.36 0.45
CA LEU A 12 16.23 -15.95 1.51
C LEU A 12 16.10 -17.48 1.40
N VAL A 13 15.93 -18.02 0.19
CA VAL A 13 15.82 -19.47 -0.03
C VAL A 13 17.17 -20.13 0.16
N PHE A 14 18.24 -19.52 -0.30
CA PHE A 14 19.60 -20.05 -0.20
C PHE A 14 20.08 -20.10 1.25
N GLU A 15 19.91 -19.03 2.02
CA GLU A 15 20.32 -18.95 3.41
C GLU A 15 19.53 -19.90 4.33
N ASN A 16 18.21 -19.99 4.15
CA ASN A 16 17.39 -20.92 4.93
C ASN A 16 17.72 -22.40 4.67
N LYS A 17 18.12 -22.76 3.43
CA LYS A 17 18.46 -24.15 3.09
C LYS A 17 19.90 -24.54 3.44
N LEU A 18 20.86 -23.63 3.25
CA LEU A 18 22.29 -23.95 3.38
C LEU A 18 22.86 -23.66 4.78
N LEU A 19 22.45 -22.57 5.40
CA LEU A 19 23.09 -22.11 6.64
C LEU A 19 22.35 -22.52 7.91
N LYS A 20 21.15 -23.12 7.80
CA LYS A 20 20.26 -23.49 8.92
C LYS A 20 19.99 -22.34 9.92
N PHE A 21 20.19 -21.09 9.51
CA PHE A 21 19.87 -19.92 10.31
C PHE A 21 18.42 -19.50 10.08
N LYS A 22 17.71 -19.20 11.16
CA LYS A 22 16.39 -18.58 11.11
C LYS A 22 16.58 -17.07 10.95
N LEU A 23 16.36 -16.56 9.74
CA LEU A 23 16.31 -15.12 9.51
C LEU A 23 15.05 -14.54 10.18
N ASN A 24 15.22 -13.49 10.96
CA ASN A 24 14.12 -12.78 11.60
C ASN A 24 13.89 -11.40 10.97
N ILE A 25 14.94 -10.77 10.46
CA ILE A 25 14.91 -9.41 9.92
C ILE A 25 15.68 -9.37 8.61
N VAL A 26 15.08 -8.76 7.60
CA VAL A 26 15.68 -8.44 6.31
C VAL A 26 15.86 -6.93 6.21
N CYS A 27 17.10 -6.47 6.26
CA CYS A 27 17.43 -5.06 6.02
C CYS A 27 17.69 -4.84 4.54
N ALA A 28 16.99 -3.86 3.96
CA ALA A 28 17.13 -3.54 2.54
C ALA A 28 17.16 -2.03 2.29
N ASP A 29 17.70 -1.63 1.15
CA ASP A 29 17.72 -0.24 0.72
C ASP A 29 16.31 0.30 0.39
N ALA A 30 16.19 1.62 0.35
CA ALA A 30 14.94 2.33 0.05
C ALA A 30 14.27 1.90 -1.26
N GLY A 31 15.04 1.46 -2.26
CA GLY A 31 14.53 0.91 -3.51
C GLY A 31 13.67 -0.34 -3.36
N TYR A 32 13.82 -1.06 -2.26
CA TYR A 32 13.05 -2.26 -1.93
C TYR A 32 11.78 -1.98 -1.12
N ALA A 33 11.50 -0.72 -0.79
CA ALA A 33 10.29 -0.32 -0.06
C ALA A 33 9.04 -0.40 -0.95
N ASN A 34 8.59 -1.60 -1.25
CA ASN A 34 7.36 -1.85 -2.01
C ASN A 34 6.54 -3.00 -1.41
N CYS A 35 5.24 -3.02 -1.72
CA CYS A 35 4.28 -3.94 -1.12
C CYS A 35 4.54 -5.42 -1.44
N LEU A 36 5.03 -5.73 -2.65
CA LEU A 36 5.32 -7.11 -3.05
C LEU A 36 6.50 -7.68 -2.27
N ILE A 37 7.57 -6.89 -2.09
CA ILE A 37 8.73 -7.31 -1.31
C ILE A 37 8.35 -7.45 0.17
N ALA A 38 7.58 -6.51 0.71
CA ALA A 38 7.10 -6.61 2.08
C ALA A 38 6.25 -7.86 2.31
N HIS A 39 5.33 -8.16 1.40
CA HIS A 39 4.54 -9.40 1.43
C HIS A 39 5.42 -10.64 1.36
N PHE A 40 6.37 -10.69 0.43
CA PHE A 40 7.27 -11.82 0.26
C PHE A 40 8.11 -12.08 1.52
N VAL A 41 8.68 -11.04 2.12
CA VAL A 41 9.49 -11.15 3.34
C VAL A 41 8.65 -11.66 4.52
N GLN A 42 7.41 -11.16 4.67
CA GLN A 42 6.48 -11.62 5.71
C GLN A 42 5.98 -13.04 5.48
N TYR A 43 5.78 -13.44 4.23
CA TYR A 43 5.44 -14.83 3.91
C TYR A 43 6.49 -15.83 4.41
N HIS A 44 7.75 -15.41 4.48
CA HIS A 44 8.85 -16.18 5.07
C HIS A 44 9.05 -15.95 6.58
N ASN A 45 8.05 -15.39 7.27
CA ASN A 45 8.09 -15.08 8.70
C ASN A 45 9.23 -14.15 9.10
N CYS A 46 9.66 -13.26 8.22
CA CYS A 46 10.67 -12.25 8.46
C CYS A 46 10.07 -10.85 8.52
N ASN A 47 10.73 -9.94 9.23
CA ASN A 47 10.38 -8.52 9.23
C ASN A 47 11.23 -7.77 8.20
N LEU A 48 10.60 -6.89 7.42
CA LEU A 48 11.29 -6.02 6.48
C LEU A 48 11.67 -4.70 7.15
N LEU A 49 12.95 -4.40 7.21
CA LEU A 49 13.46 -3.11 7.66
C LEU A 49 14.00 -2.33 6.44
N VAL A 50 13.31 -1.24 6.08
CA VAL A 50 13.69 -0.35 5.00
C VAL A 50 13.71 1.10 5.49
N PRO A 51 14.60 1.96 4.94
CA PRO A 51 14.66 3.36 5.30
C PRO A 51 13.35 4.10 4.99
N TYR A 52 13.11 5.19 5.69
CA TYR A 52 11.99 6.09 5.37
C TYR A 52 12.22 6.74 4.00
N VAL A 53 11.28 6.53 3.10
CA VAL A 53 11.24 7.23 1.81
C VAL A 53 10.29 8.42 1.92
N ARG A 54 10.87 9.62 1.94
CA ARG A 54 10.05 10.85 1.92
C ARG A 54 9.29 10.94 0.60
N GLN A 55 7.97 11.03 0.67
CA GLN A 55 7.15 11.29 -0.51
C GLN A 55 7.47 12.69 -1.05
N LYS A 56 7.89 12.74 -2.32
CA LYS A 56 8.15 14.00 -3.03
C LYS A 56 6.82 14.60 -3.52
N GLY A 57 6.71 15.91 -3.44
CA GLY A 57 5.57 16.67 -3.98
C GLY A 57 4.65 17.25 -2.90
N LYS A 58 3.78 18.18 -3.34
CA LYS A 58 2.74 18.78 -2.48
C LYS A 58 1.62 17.76 -2.28
N LYS A 59 1.19 17.58 -1.03
CA LYS A 59 0.01 16.77 -0.73
C LYS A 59 -1.22 17.43 -1.36
N SER A 60 -1.99 16.66 -2.12
CA SER A 60 -3.29 17.12 -2.60
C SER A 60 -4.19 17.42 -1.41
N GLU A 61 -4.98 18.50 -1.48
CA GLU A 61 -5.96 18.85 -0.44
C GLU A 61 -6.93 17.68 -0.16
N PHE A 62 -7.33 16.97 -1.20
CA PHE A 62 -8.17 15.76 -1.12
C PHE A 62 -7.41 14.50 -1.57
N GLY A 63 -6.20 14.29 -1.01
CA GLY A 63 -5.44 13.06 -1.22
C GLY A 63 -5.99 11.88 -0.39
N LYS A 64 -5.44 10.67 -0.61
CA LYS A 64 -5.81 9.43 0.11
C LYS A 64 -5.89 9.60 1.63
N HIS A 65 -5.03 10.46 2.22
CA HIS A 65 -4.97 10.73 3.66
C HIS A 65 -6.19 11.45 4.25
N LYS A 66 -7.10 11.95 3.43
CA LYS A 66 -8.36 12.57 3.84
C LYS A 66 -9.54 11.61 3.79
N PHE A 67 -9.31 10.37 3.43
CA PHE A 67 -10.32 9.33 3.33
C PHE A 67 -10.06 8.29 4.39
N ASP A 68 -11.05 8.00 5.22
CA ASP A 68 -10.94 7.03 6.30
C ASP A 68 -11.11 5.61 5.73
N TYR A 69 -10.18 4.71 6.05
CA TYR A 69 -10.26 3.33 5.63
C TYR A 69 -10.89 2.48 6.72
N TYR A 70 -11.95 1.77 6.38
CA TYR A 70 -12.65 0.82 7.23
C TYR A 70 -12.22 -0.59 6.87
N PHE A 71 -11.36 -1.15 7.70
CA PHE A 71 -10.75 -2.46 7.47
C PHE A 71 -11.78 -3.59 7.45
N GLU A 72 -12.80 -3.53 8.32
CA GLU A 72 -13.81 -4.57 8.48
C GLU A 72 -14.67 -4.81 7.23
N ILE A 73 -14.84 -3.78 6.43
CA ILE A 73 -15.68 -3.83 5.22
C ILE A 73 -14.88 -3.57 3.94
N ASP A 74 -13.56 -3.41 4.07
CA ASP A 74 -12.63 -3.07 2.97
C ASP A 74 -13.13 -1.90 2.09
N GLN A 75 -13.48 -0.79 2.71
CA GLN A 75 -13.98 0.40 2.03
C GLN A 75 -13.33 1.68 2.56
N TYR A 76 -13.34 2.71 1.73
CA TYR A 76 -12.97 4.07 2.14
C TYR A 76 -14.21 4.94 2.30
N MET A 77 -14.21 5.80 3.32
CA MET A 77 -15.20 6.86 3.48
C MET A 77 -14.59 8.21 3.09
N CYS A 78 -15.31 8.96 2.29
CA CYS A 78 -14.89 10.31 1.89
C CYS A 78 -15.24 11.36 2.98
N PRO A 79 -14.62 12.55 2.96
CA PRO A 79 -14.93 13.63 3.90
C PRO A 79 -16.40 14.09 3.90
N ASN A 80 -17.19 13.71 2.90
CA ASN A 80 -18.64 13.94 2.84
C ASN A 80 -19.44 12.69 3.23
N HIS A 81 -18.86 11.79 4.03
CA HIS A 81 -19.49 10.58 4.59
C HIS A 81 -20.12 9.63 3.54
N LYS A 82 -19.53 9.57 2.33
CA LYS A 82 -19.94 8.62 1.30
C LYS A 82 -18.91 7.53 1.14
N MET A 83 -19.35 6.29 0.94
CA MET A 83 -18.48 5.12 0.84
C MET A 83 -17.95 4.94 -0.59
N LEU A 84 -16.69 4.55 -0.68
CA LEU A 84 -16.03 4.16 -1.91
C LEU A 84 -15.90 2.64 -1.93
N VAL A 85 -16.46 2.01 -2.95
CA VAL A 85 -16.43 0.56 -3.13
C VAL A 85 -15.17 0.15 -3.89
N GLY A 86 -14.47 -0.86 -3.37
CA GLY A 86 -13.24 -1.41 -3.95
C GLY A 86 -13.51 -2.44 -5.04
N ASN A 87 -12.76 -2.37 -6.14
CA ASN A 87 -12.71 -3.38 -7.18
C ASN A 87 -11.27 -3.71 -7.53
N ILE A 88 -10.93 -4.99 -7.65
CA ILE A 88 -9.58 -5.42 -8.01
C ILE A 88 -9.34 -5.11 -9.48
N SER A 89 -8.28 -4.34 -9.76
CA SER A 89 -7.84 -4.05 -11.12
C SER A 89 -6.95 -5.17 -11.67
N LYS A 90 -6.80 -5.23 -12.99
CA LYS A 90 -5.93 -6.19 -13.69
C LYS A 90 -4.44 -6.06 -13.28
N THR A 91 -4.06 -4.96 -12.67
CA THR A 91 -2.68 -4.68 -12.23
C THR A 91 -2.38 -5.11 -10.80
N GLY A 92 -3.32 -5.79 -10.11
CA GLY A 92 -3.16 -6.22 -8.71
C GLY A 92 -3.35 -5.09 -7.69
N ASN A 93 -3.93 -3.97 -8.12
CA ASN A 93 -4.34 -2.89 -7.23
C ASN A 93 -5.84 -2.95 -6.98
N ILE A 94 -6.28 -2.47 -5.82
CA ILE A 94 -7.69 -2.26 -5.53
C ILE A 94 -8.00 -0.79 -5.81
N GLU A 95 -8.97 -0.54 -6.68
CA GLU A 95 -9.47 0.78 -7.00
C GLU A 95 -10.81 1.01 -6.30
N TYR A 96 -10.83 1.91 -5.32
CA TYR A 96 -12.03 2.32 -4.60
C TYR A 96 -12.65 3.51 -5.30
N LYS A 97 -13.87 3.35 -5.75
CA LYS A 97 -14.63 4.37 -6.50
C LYS A 97 -15.90 4.76 -5.77
N ILE A 98 -16.17 6.04 -5.73
CA ILE A 98 -17.44 6.57 -5.23
C ILE A 98 -18.49 6.53 -6.35
N HIS A 99 -19.75 6.40 -5.98
CA HIS A 99 -20.83 6.48 -6.97
C HIS A 99 -20.95 7.88 -7.55
N LYS A 100 -21.18 7.97 -8.86
CA LYS A 100 -21.19 9.26 -9.58
C LYS A 100 -22.26 10.23 -9.06
N SER A 101 -23.45 9.71 -8.67
CA SER A 101 -24.52 10.51 -8.07
C SER A 101 -24.09 11.21 -6.80
N ASP A 102 -23.33 10.52 -5.92
CA ASP A 102 -22.90 11.05 -4.62
C ASP A 102 -21.94 12.23 -4.75
N CYS A 103 -21.21 12.29 -5.85
CA CYS A 103 -20.30 13.38 -6.16
C CYS A 103 -20.97 14.56 -6.87
N ARG A 104 -22.18 14.36 -7.46
CA ARG A 104 -22.83 15.38 -8.28
C ARG A 104 -23.18 16.63 -7.47
N GLU A 105 -23.71 16.44 -6.28
CA GLU A 105 -24.18 17.49 -5.36
C GLU A 105 -23.20 17.75 -4.19
N CYS A 106 -21.97 17.22 -4.27
CA CYS A 106 -21.00 17.36 -3.21
C CYS A 106 -20.39 18.75 -3.17
N THR A 107 -20.42 19.39 -2.01
CA THR A 107 -19.82 20.72 -1.78
C THR A 107 -18.32 20.78 -2.03
N PHE A 108 -17.63 19.66 -1.83
CA PHE A 108 -16.18 19.54 -2.04
C PHE A 108 -15.79 19.13 -3.46
N ARG A 109 -16.77 18.99 -4.37
CA ARG A 109 -16.56 18.47 -5.72
C ARG A 109 -15.39 19.14 -6.45
N ASN A 110 -15.41 20.46 -6.52
CA ASN A 110 -14.44 21.25 -7.30
C ASN A 110 -12.98 21.11 -6.80
N LYS A 111 -12.80 20.83 -5.50
CA LYS A 111 -11.48 20.64 -4.88
C LYS A 111 -11.05 19.17 -4.86
N CYS A 112 -12.04 18.27 -4.79
CA CYS A 112 -11.82 16.83 -4.63
C CYS A 112 -11.59 16.10 -5.96
N ILE A 113 -12.31 16.48 -7.00
CA ILE A 113 -12.39 15.77 -8.28
C ILE A 113 -11.88 16.66 -9.40
N LYS A 114 -10.94 16.13 -10.19
CA LYS A 114 -10.49 16.79 -11.42
C LYS A 114 -11.28 16.36 -12.65
N ASP A 115 -11.67 15.07 -12.67
CA ASP A 115 -12.40 14.46 -13.80
C ASP A 115 -13.88 14.20 -13.45
N CYS A 116 -14.32 12.95 -13.53
CA CYS A 116 -15.73 12.56 -13.32
C CYS A 116 -16.03 12.05 -11.91
N ILE A 117 -15.15 11.22 -11.36
CA ILE A 117 -15.33 10.55 -10.07
C ILE A 117 -14.00 10.48 -9.30
N LYS A 118 -14.08 10.47 -7.97
CA LYS A 118 -12.91 10.22 -7.13
C LYS A 118 -12.58 8.76 -7.09
N THR A 119 -11.30 8.44 -7.36
CA THR A 119 -10.74 7.10 -7.23
C THR A 119 -9.58 7.14 -6.24
N ILE A 120 -9.53 6.15 -5.34
CA ILE A 120 -8.40 5.90 -4.46
C ILE A 120 -7.85 4.52 -4.80
N THR A 121 -6.54 4.45 -4.99
CA THR A 121 -5.86 3.19 -5.29
C THR A 121 -5.09 2.69 -4.07
N ARG A 122 -5.22 1.40 -3.78
CA ARG A 122 -4.47 0.69 -2.74
C ARG A 122 -3.86 -0.57 -3.35
N HIS A 123 -2.63 -0.88 -2.98
CA HIS A 123 -2.04 -2.16 -3.38
C HIS A 123 -2.65 -3.30 -2.55
N LEU A 124 -2.83 -4.48 -3.13
CA LEU A 124 -3.38 -5.65 -2.44
C LEU A 124 -2.62 -5.99 -1.14
N TYR A 125 -1.30 -5.80 -1.14
CA TYR A 125 -0.41 -6.04 0.00
C TYR A 125 0.02 -4.74 0.72
N ASP A 126 -0.82 -3.71 0.75
CA ASP A 126 -0.51 -2.43 1.41
C ASP A 126 -0.33 -2.62 2.93
N ASP A 127 -1.04 -3.58 3.53
CA ASP A 127 -0.92 -3.93 4.95
C ASP A 127 0.47 -4.44 5.30
N CYS A 128 1.09 -5.22 4.42
CA CYS A 128 2.46 -5.69 4.62
C CYS A 128 3.46 -4.53 4.70
N MET A 129 3.27 -3.48 3.90
CA MET A 129 4.06 -2.26 4.01
C MET A 129 3.77 -1.47 5.27
N LEU A 130 2.53 -1.49 5.77
CA LEU A 130 2.18 -0.85 7.04
C LEU A 130 2.88 -1.55 8.22
N ILE A 131 2.89 -2.88 8.24
CA ILE A 131 3.62 -3.68 9.22
C ILE A 131 5.12 -3.35 9.19
N ALA A 132 5.74 -3.30 8.01
CA ALA A 132 7.15 -2.93 7.86
C ALA A 132 7.45 -1.51 8.35
N LYS A 133 6.54 -0.56 8.14
CA LYS A 133 6.66 0.81 8.68
C LYS A 133 6.57 0.84 10.21
N ASN A 134 5.63 0.11 10.78
CA ASN A 134 5.45 0.04 12.24
C ASN A 134 6.65 -0.64 12.91
N PHE A 135 7.16 -1.72 12.33
CA PHE A 135 8.36 -2.40 12.80
C PHE A 135 9.58 -1.48 12.84
N ARG A 136 9.74 -0.60 11.86
CA ARG A 136 10.83 0.39 11.88
C ARG A 136 10.70 1.41 13.00
N LEU A 137 9.48 1.71 13.48
CA LEU A 137 9.20 2.71 14.50
C LEU A 137 9.24 2.13 15.94
N SER A 138 9.23 0.80 16.06
CA SER A 138 9.36 0.08 17.32
C SER A 138 10.83 0.00 17.77
#